data_9ae14af84e2702ef57f5e2fedb4a80cc
#
_entry.id   9ae14af84e2702ef57f5e2fedb4a80cc
#
_cell.length_a   1.000
_cell.length_b   1.000
_cell.length_c   1.000
_cell.angle_alpha   90.00
_cell.angle_beta   90.00
_cell.angle_gamma   90.00
#
_symmetry.space_group_name_H-M   'P 1'
#
loop_
_entity.id
_entity.type
_entity.pdbx_description
1 polymer ?
#
loop_
_entity_poly.entity_id
_entity_poly.type
_entity_poly.pdbx_seq_one_letter_code
_entity_poly.pdbx_strand_id
1 'polypeptide(L)'
;ASWSPEDGGLCLARVADKKYQLTLVAGISLNASSFDFKFFHQKTWGGEFGGKDISTASDLVKISDSGNLGLVEGKTLDLGGIYRFTVDITGGNTAAVLTVEKVGEQQLPPADITVNGTPMTQLDVDNYQLDLDLTQGQTLTLGGADAFTPAWINPDFFEAASATSVKLVPVTGKYRITANLATRVIDALVLNADGSGLATLSDDGHGAVYFIGYGIGSPAAVNEPGWTTEKGVCVPESAPGIYTMTAQAGLEGSTTLGQRFRVSGWSGKFFRNRGWDGLGAFTLAPGAEAFFSIEIASGVTLEEGATYRLTLDVTAGKDNPVLSLVKK
;
A
#
# COMPACT_ATOMS: atom_id res chain seq x y z
N ALA A 1 2.99 -4.68 -14.29
CA ALA A 1 1.92 -4.17 -15.18
C ALA A 1 0.96 -3.30 -14.37
N SER A 2 0.33 -2.35 -15.02
CA SER A 2 -0.69 -1.45 -14.47
C SER A 2 -1.91 -1.46 -15.38
N TRP A 3 -2.94 -0.68 -15.05
CA TRP A 3 -4.10 -0.46 -15.93
C TRP A 3 -3.78 0.49 -17.10
N SER A 4 -2.56 0.47 -17.62
CA SER A 4 -2.10 1.21 -18.80
C SER A 4 -1.64 0.23 -19.85
N PRO A 5 -2.48 -0.15 -20.84
CA PRO A 5 -2.09 -1.12 -21.85
C PRO A 5 -0.95 -0.63 -22.74
N GLU A 6 -0.80 0.69 -22.90
CA GLU A 6 0.27 1.29 -23.69
C GLU A 6 1.65 1.10 -23.05
N ASP A 7 1.75 1.28 -21.74
CA ASP A 7 3.01 1.32 -21.01
C ASP A 7 3.27 0.09 -20.15
N GLY A 8 2.21 -0.53 -19.62
CA GLY A 8 2.30 -1.60 -18.63
C GLY A 8 1.90 -2.99 -19.13
N GLY A 9 1.45 -3.14 -20.37
CA GLY A 9 0.98 -4.42 -20.88
C GLY A 9 2.10 -5.44 -21.07
N LEU A 10 1.92 -6.65 -20.51
CA LEU A 10 2.80 -7.79 -20.74
C LEU A 10 2.40 -8.51 -22.03
N CYS A 11 3.38 -8.83 -22.88
CA CYS A 11 3.13 -9.53 -24.12
C CYS A 11 3.10 -11.04 -23.89
N LEU A 12 2.04 -11.72 -24.38
CA LEU A 12 2.00 -13.16 -24.42
C LEU A 12 2.67 -13.69 -25.69
N ALA A 13 3.53 -14.69 -25.55
CA ALA A 13 4.18 -15.35 -26.67
C ALA A 13 3.20 -16.30 -27.38
N ARG A 14 3.14 -16.25 -28.70
CA ARG A 14 2.43 -17.28 -29.50
C ARG A 14 3.22 -18.57 -29.47
N VAL A 15 2.67 -19.63 -28.89
CA VAL A 15 3.32 -20.94 -28.73
C VAL A 15 2.79 -21.99 -29.70
N ALA A 16 1.59 -21.78 -30.21
CA ALA A 16 0.95 -22.63 -31.25
C ALA A 16 -0.06 -21.78 -32.01
N ASP A 17 -0.72 -22.40 -33.03
CA ASP A 17 -1.81 -21.71 -33.71
C ASP A 17 -2.90 -21.35 -32.71
N LYS A 18 -3.26 -20.05 -32.68
CA LYS A 18 -4.29 -19.50 -31.79
C LYS A 18 -4.07 -19.73 -30.28
N LYS A 19 -2.84 -20.06 -29.86
CA LYS A 19 -2.48 -20.23 -28.44
C LYS A 19 -1.35 -19.30 -28.01
N TYR A 20 -1.56 -18.60 -26.92
CA TYR A 20 -0.66 -17.59 -26.39
C TYR A 20 -0.34 -17.88 -24.93
N GLN A 21 0.90 -17.69 -24.53
CA GLN A 21 1.35 -17.99 -23.17
C GLN A 21 2.17 -16.87 -22.55
N LEU A 22 2.03 -16.74 -21.23
CA LEU A 22 2.87 -15.92 -20.37
C LEU A 22 3.18 -16.76 -19.13
N THR A 23 4.44 -16.75 -18.72
CA THR A 23 4.88 -17.43 -17.49
C THR A 23 5.34 -16.40 -16.48
N LEU A 24 4.82 -16.47 -15.25
CA LEU A 24 5.10 -15.54 -14.17
C LEU A 24 5.46 -16.32 -12.90
N VAL A 25 6.24 -15.70 -12.03
CA VAL A 25 6.64 -16.26 -10.73
C VAL A 25 5.92 -15.52 -9.61
N ALA A 26 5.17 -16.25 -8.80
CA ALA A 26 4.49 -15.68 -7.65
C ALA A 26 5.48 -15.14 -6.61
N GLY A 27 5.26 -13.92 -6.16
CA GLY A 27 6.17 -13.20 -5.27
C GLY A 27 7.31 -12.47 -5.97
N ILE A 28 7.46 -12.58 -7.30
CA ILE A 28 8.45 -11.84 -8.10
C ILE A 28 7.77 -11.00 -9.18
N SER A 29 7.09 -11.63 -10.12
CA SER A 29 6.44 -10.99 -11.27
C SER A 29 4.90 -11.06 -11.22
N LEU A 30 4.36 -11.77 -10.24
CA LEU A 30 2.95 -11.94 -9.97
C LEU A 30 2.73 -11.85 -8.45
N ASN A 31 1.77 -11.03 -8.03
CA ASN A 31 1.41 -10.98 -6.61
C ASN A 31 0.74 -12.32 -6.22
N ALA A 32 1.20 -12.93 -5.14
CA ALA A 32 0.74 -14.25 -4.71
C ALA A 32 -0.65 -14.22 -4.06
N SER A 33 -1.06 -13.11 -3.48
CA SER A 33 -2.31 -12.98 -2.71
C SER A 33 -3.42 -12.22 -3.42
N SER A 34 -3.09 -11.43 -4.45
CA SER A 34 -4.08 -10.68 -5.22
C SER A 34 -3.53 -10.26 -6.58
N PHE A 35 -4.33 -10.38 -7.61
CA PHE A 35 -4.07 -9.80 -8.92
C PHE A 35 -5.38 -9.66 -9.69
N ASP A 36 -5.44 -8.60 -10.51
CA ASP A 36 -6.50 -8.36 -11.47
C ASP A 36 -5.88 -7.99 -12.81
N PHE A 37 -6.47 -8.48 -13.91
CA PHE A 37 -5.97 -8.24 -15.25
C PHE A 37 -7.07 -8.39 -16.31
N LYS A 38 -6.75 -7.94 -17.53
CA LYS A 38 -7.49 -8.22 -18.77
C LYS A 38 -6.52 -8.58 -19.88
N PHE A 39 -7.02 -9.23 -20.91
CA PHE A 39 -6.27 -9.41 -22.14
C PHE A 39 -6.69 -8.39 -23.18
N PHE A 40 -5.73 -7.98 -24.00
CA PHE A 40 -5.92 -7.06 -25.12
C PHE A 40 -5.28 -7.65 -26.36
N HIS A 41 -5.92 -7.50 -27.53
CA HIS A 41 -5.29 -7.85 -28.79
C HIS A 41 -4.44 -6.72 -29.37
N GLN A 42 -4.36 -5.58 -28.68
CA GLN A 42 -3.60 -4.39 -29.05
C GLN A 42 -3.09 -3.67 -27.79
N LYS A 43 -2.11 -2.79 -27.93
CA LYS A 43 -1.53 -2.01 -26.82
C LYS A 43 -2.29 -0.69 -26.54
N THR A 44 -3.60 -0.66 -26.73
CA THR A 44 -4.45 0.49 -26.43
C THR A 44 -5.78 0.03 -25.85
N TRP A 45 -6.50 0.93 -25.22
CA TRP A 45 -7.88 0.67 -24.79
C TRP A 45 -8.80 0.40 -26.00
N GLY A 46 -9.83 -0.37 -25.77
CA GLY A 46 -10.64 -0.96 -26.81
C GLY A 46 -9.98 -2.22 -27.38
N GLY A 47 -10.75 -3.24 -27.67
CA GLY A 47 -10.22 -4.53 -28.10
C GLY A 47 -9.75 -5.42 -26.95
N GLU A 48 -10.14 -5.10 -25.73
CA GLU A 48 -10.05 -6.03 -24.61
C GLU A 48 -11.02 -7.21 -24.82
N PHE A 49 -10.55 -8.39 -24.47
CA PHE A 49 -11.40 -9.56 -24.27
C PHE A 49 -11.18 -10.08 -22.85
N GLY A 50 -12.22 -10.01 -22.07
CA GLY A 50 -12.31 -10.45 -20.68
C GLY A 50 -13.76 -10.78 -20.44
N GLY A 51 -14.15 -10.98 -19.25
CA GLY A 51 -15.51 -11.19 -18.81
C GLY A 51 -16.40 -12.07 -19.67
N LYS A 52 -17.08 -11.49 -20.63
CA LYS A 52 -18.03 -12.19 -21.52
C LYS A 52 -17.38 -12.96 -22.68
N ASP A 53 -16.14 -12.60 -23.04
CA ASP A 53 -15.47 -13.12 -24.24
C ASP A 53 -14.38 -14.15 -23.90
N ILE A 54 -14.17 -14.42 -22.61
CA ILE A 54 -13.23 -15.41 -22.11
C ILE A 54 -13.85 -16.22 -20.98
N SER A 55 -13.58 -17.52 -20.95
CA SER A 55 -13.89 -18.41 -19.85
C SER A 55 -12.60 -18.86 -19.16
N THR A 56 -12.69 -19.31 -17.91
CA THR A 56 -11.55 -19.87 -17.19
C THR A 56 -11.73 -21.38 -17.04
N ALA A 57 -10.68 -22.13 -17.37
CA ALA A 57 -10.58 -23.57 -17.09
C ALA A 57 -9.71 -23.86 -15.86
N SER A 58 -9.41 -22.83 -15.05
CA SER A 58 -8.60 -22.91 -13.85
C SER A 58 -9.42 -22.61 -12.61
N ASP A 59 -9.16 -23.29 -11.51
CA ASP A 59 -9.73 -23.04 -10.19
C ASP A 59 -9.04 -21.88 -9.44
N LEU A 60 -7.98 -21.32 -10.00
CA LEU A 60 -7.21 -20.21 -9.45
C LEU A 60 -7.74 -18.84 -9.87
N VAL A 61 -8.41 -18.75 -11.01
CA VAL A 61 -8.84 -17.49 -11.60
C VAL A 61 -10.35 -17.45 -11.79
N LYS A 62 -10.96 -16.35 -11.37
CA LYS A 62 -12.39 -16.05 -11.61
C LYS A 62 -12.54 -14.82 -12.51
N ILE A 63 -13.71 -14.68 -13.08
CA ILE A 63 -14.15 -13.47 -13.77
C ILE A 63 -15.01 -12.67 -12.77
N SER A 64 -14.68 -11.41 -12.55
CA SER A 64 -15.47 -10.50 -11.72
C SER A 64 -16.68 -9.94 -12.48
N ASP A 65 -17.64 -9.38 -11.76
CA ASP A 65 -18.81 -8.71 -12.35
C ASP A 65 -18.43 -7.52 -13.26
N SER A 66 -17.27 -6.91 -13.02
CA SER A 66 -16.70 -5.87 -13.88
C SER A 66 -16.00 -6.42 -15.14
N GLY A 67 -15.94 -7.73 -15.29
CA GLY A 67 -15.27 -8.40 -16.41
C GLY A 67 -13.76 -8.48 -16.31
N ASN A 68 -13.17 -8.18 -15.14
CA ASN A 68 -11.75 -8.43 -14.89
C ASN A 68 -11.53 -9.91 -14.56
N LEU A 69 -10.35 -10.40 -14.90
CA LEU A 69 -9.86 -11.71 -14.47
C LEU A 69 -9.05 -11.48 -13.18
N GLY A 70 -9.32 -12.25 -12.16
CA GLY A 70 -8.64 -12.08 -10.87
C GLY A 70 -8.49 -13.39 -10.11
N LEU A 71 -7.71 -13.36 -9.03
CA LEU A 71 -7.56 -14.51 -8.14
C LEU A 71 -8.91 -14.85 -7.49
N VAL A 72 -9.22 -16.14 -7.36
CA VAL A 72 -10.40 -16.61 -6.64
C VAL A 72 -10.27 -16.24 -5.17
N GLU A 73 -11.32 -15.71 -4.57
CA GLU A 73 -11.35 -15.29 -3.17
C GLU A 73 -10.95 -16.44 -2.23
N GLY A 74 -10.09 -16.11 -1.26
CA GLY A 74 -9.54 -17.10 -0.32
C GLY A 74 -8.46 -18.00 -0.90
N LYS A 75 -8.10 -17.87 -2.19
CA LYS A 75 -6.95 -18.56 -2.78
C LYS A 75 -5.70 -17.67 -2.65
N THR A 76 -4.56 -18.33 -2.53
CA THR A 76 -3.22 -17.74 -2.67
C THR A 76 -2.39 -18.61 -3.59
N LEU A 77 -1.44 -18.01 -4.29
CA LEU A 77 -0.44 -18.76 -5.05
C LEU A 77 0.72 -19.12 -4.13
N ASP A 78 1.39 -20.22 -4.42
CA ASP A 78 2.60 -20.59 -3.69
C ASP A 78 3.72 -19.60 -4.04
N LEU A 79 4.35 -18.98 -3.03
CA LEU A 79 5.51 -18.10 -3.24
C LEU A 79 6.63 -18.88 -3.94
N GLY A 80 7.22 -18.28 -4.98
CA GLY A 80 8.18 -18.97 -5.84
C GLY A 80 7.55 -19.90 -6.86
N GLY A 81 6.25 -20.20 -6.78
CA GLY A 81 5.56 -20.98 -7.78
C GLY A 81 5.61 -20.33 -9.17
N ILE A 82 5.99 -21.09 -10.18
CA ILE A 82 6.02 -20.65 -11.58
C ILE A 82 4.67 -21.00 -12.20
N TYR A 83 3.89 -19.98 -12.55
CA TYR A 83 2.55 -20.12 -13.10
C TYR A 83 2.53 -19.76 -14.59
N ARG A 84 1.94 -20.65 -15.40
CA ARG A 84 1.75 -20.46 -16.82
C ARG A 84 0.31 -20.08 -17.09
N PHE A 85 0.10 -18.96 -17.74
CA PHE A 85 -1.17 -18.46 -18.25
C PHE A 85 -1.23 -18.81 -19.72
N THR A 86 -2.21 -19.62 -20.14
CA THR A 86 -2.43 -19.97 -21.53
C THR A 86 -3.77 -19.43 -21.98
N VAL A 87 -3.77 -18.62 -23.04
CA VAL A 87 -4.98 -18.13 -23.69
C VAL A 87 -5.14 -18.88 -25.00
N ASP A 88 -6.20 -19.64 -25.11
CA ASP A 88 -6.60 -20.38 -26.33
C ASP A 88 -7.77 -19.64 -26.99
N ILE A 89 -7.54 -19.12 -28.20
CA ILE A 89 -8.55 -18.44 -29.02
C ILE A 89 -8.98 -19.29 -30.24
N THR A 90 -8.86 -20.61 -30.14
CA THR A 90 -9.28 -21.51 -31.21
C THR A 90 -10.76 -21.33 -31.55
N GLY A 91 -11.60 -21.07 -30.56
CA GLY A 91 -13.03 -20.74 -30.70
C GLY A 91 -13.32 -19.32 -31.21
N GLY A 92 -12.30 -18.51 -31.46
CA GLY A 92 -12.43 -17.07 -31.80
C GLY A 92 -12.23 -16.15 -30.60
N ASN A 93 -12.18 -14.85 -30.85
CA ASN A 93 -11.91 -13.83 -29.81
C ASN A 93 -13.05 -13.65 -28.78
N THR A 94 -14.25 -14.13 -29.12
CA THR A 94 -15.44 -14.09 -28.25
C THR A 94 -15.68 -15.41 -27.52
N ALA A 95 -14.78 -16.37 -27.65
CA ALA A 95 -14.85 -17.69 -27.01
C ALA A 95 -13.47 -18.19 -26.60
N ALA A 96 -12.65 -17.25 -26.08
CA ALA A 96 -11.33 -17.57 -25.56
C ALA A 96 -11.41 -18.39 -24.26
N VAL A 97 -10.41 -19.24 -24.03
CA VAL A 97 -10.28 -20.02 -22.80
C VAL A 97 -8.96 -19.71 -22.14
N LEU A 98 -9.00 -19.29 -20.87
CA LEU A 98 -7.82 -19.11 -20.02
C LEU A 98 -7.58 -20.37 -19.19
N THR A 99 -6.37 -20.88 -19.24
CA THR A 99 -5.86 -21.88 -18.30
C THR A 99 -4.71 -21.29 -17.51
N VAL A 100 -4.72 -21.47 -16.20
CA VAL A 100 -3.61 -21.11 -15.31
C VAL A 100 -3.17 -22.35 -14.57
N GLU A 101 -1.91 -22.70 -14.69
CA GLU A 101 -1.34 -23.92 -14.10
C GLU A 101 0.02 -23.63 -13.45
N LYS A 102 0.31 -24.25 -12.31
CA LYS A 102 1.65 -24.25 -11.73
C LYS A 102 2.52 -25.23 -12.51
N VAL A 103 3.60 -24.75 -13.10
CA VAL A 103 4.49 -25.55 -13.98
C VAL A 103 5.87 -25.80 -13.39
N GLY A 104 6.17 -25.19 -12.24
CA GLY A 104 7.44 -25.35 -11.56
C GLY A 104 7.54 -24.50 -10.31
N GLU A 105 8.75 -24.45 -9.77
CA GLU A 105 9.09 -23.64 -8.61
C GLU A 105 10.44 -22.95 -8.80
N GLN A 106 10.54 -21.72 -8.32
CA GLN A 106 11.78 -20.98 -8.18
C GLN A 106 11.98 -20.67 -6.70
N GLN A 107 13.13 -21.01 -6.16
CA GLN A 107 13.44 -20.65 -4.78
C GLN A 107 13.58 -19.13 -4.67
N LEU A 108 12.79 -18.52 -3.78
CA LEU A 108 12.98 -17.12 -3.42
C LEU A 108 14.20 -17.02 -2.49
N PRO A 109 14.97 -15.91 -2.59
CA PRO A 109 16.04 -15.68 -1.62
C PRO A 109 15.46 -15.69 -0.20
N PRO A 110 15.99 -16.49 0.73
CA PRO A 110 15.59 -16.40 2.12
C PRO A 110 16.11 -15.07 2.68
N ALA A 111 15.26 -14.32 3.34
CA ALA A 111 15.69 -13.22 4.16
C ALA A 111 15.11 -13.39 5.55
N ASP A 112 15.98 -13.65 6.50
CA ASP A 112 15.62 -13.79 7.90
C ASP A 112 15.52 -12.40 8.54
N ILE A 113 14.50 -11.64 8.18
CA ILE A 113 14.21 -10.40 8.91
C ILE A 113 13.45 -10.77 10.17
N THR A 114 13.88 -10.24 11.29
CA THR A 114 13.25 -10.48 12.59
C THR A 114 12.94 -9.18 13.32
N VAL A 115 11.86 -9.21 14.11
CA VAL A 115 11.55 -8.17 15.11
C VAL A 115 11.53 -8.85 16.47
N ASN A 116 12.36 -8.40 17.40
CA ASN A 116 12.58 -9.04 18.70
C ASN A 116 12.91 -10.55 18.60
N GLY A 117 13.66 -10.94 17.56
CA GLY A 117 14.00 -12.34 17.29
C GLY A 117 12.85 -13.16 16.67
N THR A 118 11.67 -12.62 16.50
CA THR A 118 10.55 -13.29 15.81
C THR A 118 10.68 -13.06 14.30
N PRO A 119 10.72 -14.11 13.47
CA PRO A 119 10.78 -13.98 12.03
C PRO A 119 9.56 -13.26 11.45
N MET A 120 9.78 -12.35 10.50
CA MET A 120 8.71 -11.77 9.72
C MET A 120 8.26 -12.74 8.62
N THR A 121 6.98 -12.75 8.34
CA THR A 121 6.41 -13.54 7.23
C THR A 121 6.75 -12.89 5.90
N GLN A 122 7.37 -13.64 5.00
CA GLN A 122 7.62 -13.21 3.63
C GLN A 122 6.32 -13.19 2.82
N LEU A 123 6.03 -12.07 2.15
CA LEU A 123 4.88 -11.90 1.27
C LEU A 123 5.27 -12.03 -0.22
N ASP A 124 6.46 -11.56 -0.53
CA ASP A 124 7.10 -11.67 -1.84
C ASP A 124 8.62 -11.51 -1.69
N VAL A 125 9.35 -11.36 -2.79
CA VAL A 125 10.83 -11.27 -2.77
C VAL A 125 11.35 -10.13 -1.89
N ASP A 126 10.60 -9.03 -1.78
CA ASP A 126 11.05 -7.82 -1.08
C ASP A 126 10.22 -7.48 0.16
N ASN A 127 8.98 -7.95 0.25
CA ASN A 127 8.04 -7.51 1.27
C ASN A 127 7.83 -8.55 2.38
N TYR A 128 7.89 -8.07 3.60
CA TYR A 128 7.76 -8.86 4.82
C TYR A 128 6.80 -8.19 5.80
N GLN A 129 6.12 -8.98 6.62
CA GLN A 129 5.24 -8.45 7.67
C GLN A 129 5.27 -9.30 8.94
N LEU A 130 4.95 -8.65 10.06
CA LEU A 130 4.74 -9.31 11.36
C LEU A 130 3.71 -8.53 12.16
N ASP A 131 2.69 -9.24 12.66
CA ASP A 131 1.66 -8.67 13.52
C ASP A 131 2.06 -8.85 14.99
N LEU A 132 2.06 -7.75 15.76
CA LEU A 132 2.47 -7.73 17.17
C LEU A 132 1.54 -6.85 18.01
N ASP A 133 1.32 -7.26 19.26
CA ASP A 133 0.78 -6.40 20.31
C ASP A 133 1.94 -5.57 20.89
N LEU A 134 1.84 -4.26 20.81
CA LEU A 134 2.92 -3.34 21.20
C LEU A 134 2.42 -2.32 22.21
N THR A 135 3.28 -1.97 23.16
CA THR A 135 3.04 -0.92 24.13
C THR A 135 3.74 0.37 23.68
N GLN A 136 3.07 1.52 23.83
CA GLN A 136 3.67 2.82 23.53
C GLN A 136 5.01 2.97 24.27
N GLY A 137 6.03 3.39 23.54
CA GLY A 137 7.39 3.51 24.06
C GLY A 137 8.18 2.20 24.14
N GLN A 138 7.60 1.07 23.74
CA GLN A 138 8.32 -0.22 23.66
C GLN A 138 9.44 -0.15 22.64
N THR A 139 10.62 -0.67 23.03
CA THR A 139 11.75 -0.82 22.11
C THR A 139 11.64 -2.15 21.38
N LEU A 140 11.83 -2.11 20.06
CA LEU A 140 11.87 -3.27 19.18
C LEU A 140 13.28 -3.41 18.60
N THR A 141 13.83 -4.61 18.63
CA THR A 141 15.11 -4.92 17.99
C THR A 141 14.86 -5.48 16.60
N LEU A 142 15.46 -4.85 15.60
CA LEU A 142 15.45 -5.32 14.22
C LEU A 142 16.67 -6.21 14.00
N GLY A 143 16.48 -7.38 13.41
CA GLY A 143 17.55 -8.34 13.18
C GLY A 143 17.34 -9.12 11.89
N GLY A 144 18.27 -10.03 11.60
CA GLY A 144 18.23 -10.94 10.46
C GLY A 144 19.62 -11.28 9.95
N ALA A 145 19.72 -12.20 8.98
CA ALA A 145 20.95 -12.84 8.55
C ALA A 145 21.99 -11.88 7.99
N ASP A 146 21.72 -10.76 7.46
CA ASP A 146 22.69 -9.79 6.95
C ASP A 146 22.47 -8.38 7.53
N ALA A 147 22.09 -8.31 8.82
CA ALA A 147 21.86 -7.08 9.56
C ALA A 147 21.00 -6.10 8.74
N PHE A 148 19.71 -6.43 8.54
CA PHE A 148 18.80 -5.52 7.88
C PHE A 148 18.86 -4.15 8.56
N THR A 149 19.56 -3.22 7.92
CA THR A 149 19.68 -1.84 8.41
C THR A 149 18.73 -0.97 7.58
N PRO A 150 17.66 -0.45 8.17
CA PRO A 150 16.73 0.41 7.46
C PRO A 150 17.42 1.63 6.86
N ALA A 151 17.09 1.96 5.61
CA ALA A 151 17.43 3.24 5.01
C ALA A 151 16.44 4.33 5.48
N TRP A 152 15.24 3.91 5.81
CA TRP A 152 14.20 4.78 6.37
C TRP A 152 13.27 4.00 7.29
N ILE A 153 12.89 4.68 8.36
CA ILE A 153 11.95 4.21 9.38
C ILE A 153 10.82 5.21 9.42
N ASN A 154 9.56 4.76 9.32
CA ASN A 154 8.42 5.67 9.37
C ASN A 154 8.36 6.38 10.74
N PRO A 155 8.61 7.69 10.81
CA PRO A 155 8.68 8.44 12.07
C PRO A 155 7.32 8.57 12.77
N ASP A 156 6.23 8.29 12.09
CA ASP A 156 4.90 8.31 12.68
C ASP A 156 4.66 7.08 13.55
N PHE A 157 5.35 5.99 13.25
CA PHE A 157 5.26 4.73 13.99
C PHE A 157 6.46 4.48 14.89
N PHE A 158 7.66 4.94 14.51
CA PHE A 158 8.88 4.56 15.21
C PHE A 158 9.86 5.72 15.34
N GLU A 159 10.49 5.80 16.49
CA GLU A 159 11.68 6.62 16.75
C GLU A 159 12.92 5.71 16.74
N ALA A 160 13.98 6.10 16.03
CA ALA A 160 15.23 5.33 16.03
C ALA A 160 15.86 5.38 17.45
N ALA A 161 16.04 4.20 18.06
CA ALA A 161 16.71 4.08 19.36
C ALA A 161 18.19 3.71 19.19
N SER A 162 18.52 2.97 18.12
CA SER A 162 19.90 2.66 17.69
C SER A 162 19.91 2.29 16.21
N ALA A 163 21.05 1.88 15.67
CA ALA A 163 21.15 1.39 14.28
C ALA A 163 20.26 0.17 14.00
N THR A 164 19.93 -0.61 15.03
CA THR A 164 19.17 -1.87 14.91
C THR A 164 18.00 -1.94 15.87
N SER A 165 17.57 -0.82 16.46
CA SER A 165 16.40 -0.79 17.31
C SER A 165 15.58 0.48 17.13
N VAL A 166 14.26 0.32 17.27
CA VAL A 166 13.28 1.38 17.14
C VAL A 166 12.35 1.37 18.35
N LYS A 167 11.76 2.52 18.67
CA LYS A 167 10.81 2.68 19.77
C LYS A 167 9.45 3.04 19.19
N LEU A 168 8.39 2.36 19.64
CA LEU A 168 7.02 2.64 19.20
C LEU A 168 6.59 4.03 19.66
N VAL A 169 6.10 4.84 18.73
CA VAL A 169 5.58 6.20 18.97
C VAL A 169 4.08 6.20 19.27
N PRO A 170 3.22 5.50 18.49
CA PRO A 170 1.77 5.51 18.69
C PRO A 170 1.33 4.88 20.01
N VAL A 171 0.04 5.04 20.31
CA VAL A 171 -0.59 4.45 21.49
C VAL A 171 -0.44 2.92 21.52
N THR A 172 -0.59 2.32 22.71
CA THR A 172 -0.60 0.87 22.88
C THR A 172 -1.69 0.23 22.03
N GLY A 173 -1.36 -0.83 21.29
CA GLY A 173 -2.30 -1.49 20.39
C GLY A 173 -1.66 -2.63 19.60
N LYS A 174 -2.41 -3.10 18.60
CA LYS A 174 -1.95 -4.14 17.69
C LYS A 174 -1.49 -3.51 16.37
N TYR A 175 -0.32 -3.92 15.92
CA TYR A 175 0.35 -3.34 14.75
C TYR A 175 0.84 -4.42 13.80
N ARG A 176 0.71 -4.16 12.50
CA ARG A 176 1.41 -4.90 11.45
C ARG A 176 2.66 -4.14 11.08
N ILE A 177 3.80 -4.64 11.50
CA ILE A 177 5.10 -4.10 11.07
C ILE A 177 5.36 -4.63 9.67
N THR A 178 5.79 -3.76 8.76
CA THR A 178 6.15 -4.10 7.39
C THR A 178 7.60 -3.72 7.11
N ALA A 179 8.28 -4.56 6.35
CA ALA A 179 9.63 -4.29 5.88
C ALA A 179 9.69 -4.51 4.36
N ASN A 180 10.38 -3.61 3.66
CA ASN A 180 10.71 -3.79 2.26
C ASN A 180 12.22 -3.85 2.09
N LEU A 181 12.74 -4.94 1.56
CA LEU A 181 14.18 -5.18 1.40
C LEU A 181 14.81 -4.32 0.30
N ALA A 182 14.14 -4.17 -0.84
CA ALA A 182 14.68 -3.42 -1.98
C ALA A 182 14.88 -1.95 -1.64
N THR A 183 13.93 -1.34 -0.94
CA THR A 183 13.99 0.07 -0.53
C THR A 183 14.56 0.25 0.88
N ARG A 184 14.72 -0.84 1.65
CA ARG A 184 15.19 -0.86 3.04
C ARG A 184 14.33 0.03 3.95
N VAL A 185 13.02 -0.09 3.80
CA VAL A 185 12.02 0.68 4.54
C VAL A 185 11.41 -0.18 5.64
N ILE A 186 11.24 0.37 6.84
CA ILE A 186 10.37 -0.15 7.91
C ILE A 186 9.19 0.81 8.07
N ASP A 187 8.00 0.24 8.02
CA ASP A 187 6.72 0.95 8.21
C ASP A 187 5.80 0.10 9.09
N ALA A 188 4.62 0.62 9.43
CA ALA A 188 3.61 -0.16 10.11
C ALA A 188 2.20 0.26 9.70
N LEU A 189 1.24 -0.60 10.04
CA LEU A 189 -0.20 -0.34 9.95
C LEU A 189 -0.83 -0.65 11.31
N VAL A 190 -1.87 0.09 11.65
CA VAL A 190 -2.65 -0.18 12.87
C VAL A 190 -3.67 -1.28 12.55
N LEU A 191 -3.72 -2.31 13.39
CA LEU A 191 -4.72 -3.37 13.30
C LEU A 191 -5.86 -3.12 14.30
N ASN A 192 -7.04 -3.67 14.01
CA ASN A 192 -8.10 -3.72 15.00
C ASN A 192 -7.70 -4.63 16.18
N ALA A 193 -8.42 -4.57 17.28
CA ALA A 193 -8.04 -5.23 18.53
C ALA A 193 -7.93 -6.77 18.40
N ASP A 194 -8.74 -7.39 17.55
CA ASP A 194 -8.70 -8.84 17.31
C ASP A 194 -7.67 -9.25 16.24
N GLY A 195 -7.06 -8.26 15.53
CA GLY A 195 -6.07 -8.50 14.48
C GLY A 195 -6.67 -9.00 13.16
N SER A 196 -7.99 -9.06 13.01
CA SER A 196 -8.65 -9.59 11.81
C SER A 196 -8.52 -8.65 10.59
N GLY A 197 -8.14 -7.39 10.79
CA GLY A 197 -8.02 -6.40 9.73
C GLY A 197 -7.36 -5.11 10.18
N LEU A 198 -7.32 -4.14 9.28
CA LEU A 198 -6.83 -2.80 9.59
C LEU A 198 -7.81 -2.08 10.52
N ALA A 199 -7.26 -1.32 11.47
CA ALA A 199 -8.06 -0.50 12.36
C ALA A 199 -8.85 0.56 11.57
N THR A 200 -9.99 0.93 12.10
CA THR A 200 -10.80 2.05 11.63
C THR A 200 -10.94 3.07 12.74
N LEU A 201 -11.17 4.33 12.39
CA LEU A 201 -11.53 5.33 13.39
C LEU A 201 -12.93 4.99 13.95
N SER A 202 -12.98 4.65 15.22
CA SER A 202 -14.21 4.40 15.95
C SER A 202 -14.95 5.69 16.33
N ASP A 203 -16.17 5.56 16.79
CA ASP A 203 -16.99 6.73 17.18
C ASP A 203 -16.46 7.43 18.43
N ASP A 204 -15.69 6.73 19.28
CA ASP A 204 -15.01 7.28 20.45
C ASP A 204 -13.64 7.93 20.14
N GLY A 205 -13.27 7.97 18.86
CA GLY A 205 -12.07 8.68 18.40
C GLY A 205 -10.78 7.86 18.46
N HIS A 206 -10.85 6.54 18.66
CA HIS A 206 -9.67 5.65 18.67
C HIS A 206 -9.50 4.86 17.38
N GLY A 207 -8.29 4.40 17.10
CA GLY A 207 -7.97 3.51 15.99
C GLY A 207 -6.96 4.08 14.98
N ALA A 208 -7.36 4.21 13.72
CA ALA A 208 -6.50 4.75 12.65
C ALA A 208 -7.30 5.63 11.69
N VAL A 209 -6.60 6.58 11.09
CA VAL A 209 -7.11 7.44 10.02
C VAL A 209 -6.25 7.24 8.78
N TYR A 210 -6.82 7.41 7.60
CA TYR A 210 -6.12 7.20 6.34
C TYR A 210 -6.24 8.44 5.45
N PHE A 211 -5.10 8.94 4.96
CA PHE A 211 -5.12 9.95 3.91
C PHE A 211 -5.21 9.31 2.54
N ILE A 212 -6.11 9.79 1.69
CA ILE A 212 -6.32 9.36 0.30
C ILE A 212 -6.38 10.61 -0.57
N GLY A 213 -5.58 10.64 -1.62
CA GLY A 213 -5.43 11.79 -2.51
C GLY A 213 -4.00 11.98 -2.96
N TYR A 214 -3.66 13.20 -3.29
CA TYR A 214 -2.35 13.62 -3.80
C TYR A 214 -1.64 14.52 -2.80
N GLY A 215 -0.30 14.58 -2.89
CA GLY A 215 0.53 15.49 -2.11
C GLY A 215 0.99 14.95 -0.77
N ILE A 216 0.50 13.79 -0.33
CA ILE A 216 1.02 13.04 0.82
C ILE A 216 1.27 11.60 0.40
N GLY A 217 2.50 11.11 0.54
CA GLY A 217 2.90 9.74 0.22
C GLY A 217 3.64 9.06 1.38
N SER A 218 3.93 7.79 1.27
CA SER A 218 4.79 7.04 2.19
C SER A 218 5.47 5.89 1.42
N PRO A 219 6.79 5.76 1.49
CA PRO A 219 7.79 6.51 2.27
C PRO A 219 8.25 7.83 1.62
N ALA A 220 7.79 8.15 0.42
CA ALA A 220 8.16 9.35 -0.34
C ALA A 220 6.94 9.91 -1.08
N ALA A 221 7.03 11.15 -1.58
CA ALA A 221 5.91 11.82 -2.26
C ALA A 221 5.44 11.08 -3.52
N VAL A 222 6.35 10.42 -4.26
CA VAL A 222 5.98 9.58 -5.42
C VAL A 222 5.01 8.44 -5.08
N ASN A 223 4.96 8.02 -3.82
CA ASN A 223 4.10 6.94 -3.33
C ASN A 223 2.73 7.44 -2.83
N GLU A 224 2.29 8.59 -3.31
CA GLU A 224 0.95 9.09 -2.98
C GLU A 224 -0.15 8.13 -3.47
N PRO A 225 -1.22 7.93 -2.67
CA PRO A 225 -2.24 6.93 -2.97
C PRO A 225 -3.12 7.31 -4.17
N GLY A 226 -3.16 8.57 -4.58
CA GLY A 226 -4.19 9.08 -5.47
C GLY A 226 -5.57 8.79 -4.88
N TRP A 227 -6.55 8.51 -5.71
CA TRP A 227 -7.90 8.08 -5.26
C TRP A 227 -8.05 6.56 -5.18
N THR A 228 -6.97 5.86 -4.81
CA THR A 228 -6.97 4.41 -4.57
C THR A 228 -7.04 4.17 -3.06
N THR A 229 -8.23 3.87 -2.57
CA THR A 229 -8.52 3.77 -1.12
C THR A 229 -7.66 2.72 -0.41
N GLU A 230 -7.38 1.60 -1.06
CA GLU A 230 -6.57 0.51 -0.53
C GLU A 230 -5.10 0.92 -0.29
N LYS A 231 -4.64 1.98 -0.97
CA LYS A 231 -3.30 2.56 -0.82
C LYS A 231 -3.25 3.70 0.20
N GLY A 232 -4.36 4.02 0.85
CA GLY A 232 -4.43 5.12 1.82
C GLY A 232 -3.29 5.10 2.82
N VAL A 233 -2.63 6.26 3.00
CA VAL A 233 -1.54 6.42 3.96
C VAL A 233 -2.10 6.36 5.37
N CYS A 234 -1.66 5.39 6.15
CA CYS A 234 -2.08 5.22 7.54
C CYS A 234 -1.50 6.32 8.41
N VAL A 235 -2.35 6.97 9.19
CA VAL A 235 -1.97 7.96 10.21
C VAL A 235 -2.33 7.38 11.56
N PRO A 236 -1.34 7.00 12.37
CA PRO A 236 -1.61 6.37 13.66
C PRO A 236 -2.01 7.37 14.73
N GLU A 237 -2.70 6.89 15.74
CA GLU A 237 -3.02 7.63 16.95
C GLU A 237 -1.77 7.79 17.82
N SER A 238 -1.28 9.02 18.01
CA SER A 238 -0.08 9.33 18.81
C SER A 238 -0.38 9.59 20.26
N ALA A 239 -1.59 10.04 20.57
CA ALA A 239 -2.19 10.20 21.88
C ALA A 239 -3.71 10.06 21.73
N PRO A 240 -4.50 9.82 22.80
CA PRO A 240 -5.94 9.63 22.72
C PRO A 240 -6.65 10.70 21.86
N GLY A 241 -7.23 10.29 20.74
CA GLY A 241 -7.91 11.15 19.76
C GLY A 241 -7.01 12.08 18.94
N ILE A 242 -5.66 11.91 19.01
CA ILE A 242 -4.68 12.75 18.31
C ILE A 242 -3.91 11.88 17.30
N TYR A 243 -4.01 12.22 16.04
CA TYR A 243 -3.37 11.54 14.93
C TYR A 243 -2.28 12.43 14.33
N THR A 244 -1.06 11.92 14.19
CA THR A 244 0.06 12.73 13.73
C THR A 244 0.82 12.10 12.58
N MET A 245 1.26 12.96 11.66
CA MET A 245 2.16 12.61 10.58
C MET A 245 3.29 13.65 10.52
N THR A 246 4.54 13.18 10.55
CA THR A 246 5.72 14.03 10.47
C THR A 246 6.50 13.70 9.21
N ALA A 247 6.78 14.70 8.37
CA ALA A 247 7.47 14.49 7.12
C ALA A 247 8.19 15.74 6.64
N GLN A 248 9.20 15.54 5.79
CA GLN A 248 9.79 16.62 5.03
C GLN A 248 8.93 16.96 3.82
N ALA A 249 8.95 18.22 3.42
CA ALA A 249 8.38 18.68 2.16
C ALA A 249 9.36 18.43 1.02
N GLY A 250 8.87 17.90 -0.09
CA GLY A 250 9.63 17.61 -1.30
C GLY A 250 8.86 17.99 -2.56
N LEU A 251 9.54 18.00 -3.69
CA LEU A 251 8.92 18.27 -4.98
C LEU A 251 7.92 17.16 -5.34
N GLU A 252 7.01 17.48 -6.26
CA GLU A 252 6.11 16.50 -6.86
C GLU A 252 6.92 15.36 -7.48
N GLY A 253 6.50 14.11 -7.19
CA GLY A 253 7.20 12.92 -7.67
C GLY A 253 8.55 12.65 -6.98
N SER A 254 8.88 13.36 -5.89
CA SER A 254 10.11 13.05 -5.13
C SER A 254 10.15 11.58 -4.71
N THR A 255 11.27 10.93 -5.01
CA THR A 255 11.59 9.56 -4.58
C THR A 255 12.44 9.53 -3.31
N THR A 256 12.80 10.69 -2.75
CA THR A 256 13.63 10.80 -1.55
C THR A 256 12.85 10.33 -0.35
N LEU A 257 13.38 9.33 0.34
CA LEU A 257 12.77 8.79 1.56
C LEU A 257 12.62 9.87 2.63
N GLY A 258 11.43 9.96 3.21
CA GLY A 258 11.08 10.98 4.20
C GLY A 258 10.52 12.28 3.63
N GLN A 259 10.74 12.60 2.35
CA GLN A 259 10.08 13.70 1.65
C GLN A 259 8.66 13.26 1.24
N ARG A 260 7.76 13.23 2.20
CA ARG A 260 6.41 12.67 2.04
C ARG A 260 5.34 13.72 1.75
N PHE A 261 5.61 15.00 2.02
CA PHE A 261 4.70 16.10 1.77
C PHE A 261 5.10 16.83 0.50
N ARG A 262 4.15 17.11 -0.39
CA ARG A 262 4.37 17.90 -1.58
C ARG A 262 4.47 19.39 -1.21
N VAL A 263 5.51 20.09 -1.69
CA VAL A 263 5.71 21.53 -1.43
C VAL A 263 4.53 22.40 -1.92
N SER A 264 3.85 21.97 -2.99
CA SER A 264 2.67 22.65 -3.52
C SER A 264 1.38 22.37 -2.74
N GLY A 265 1.49 21.64 -1.60
CA GLY A 265 0.34 21.23 -0.81
C GLY A 265 -0.28 19.91 -1.29
N TRP A 266 -1.47 19.62 -0.85
CA TRP A 266 -2.17 18.37 -1.18
C TRP A 266 -3.62 18.58 -1.56
N SER A 267 -4.17 17.55 -2.24
CA SER A 267 -5.58 17.44 -2.61
C SER A 267 -6.04 16.03 -2.23
N GLY A 268 -6.88 15.92 -1.23
CA GLY A 268 -7.34 14.62 -0.74
C GLY A 268 -8.27 14.73 0.45
N LYS A 269 -8.55 13.60 1.07
CA LYS A 269 -9.41 13.49 2.24
C LYS A 269 -8.81 12.55 3.27
N PHE A 270 -9.18 12.78 4.53
CA PHE A 270 -8.99 11.78 5.58
C PHE A 270 -10.23 10.89 5.66
N PHE A 271 -9.98 9.60 5.82
CA PHE A 271 -10.99 8.55 5.86
C PHE A 271 -10.88 7.75 7.15
N ARG A 272 -12.01 7.24 7.63
CA ARG A 272 -12.07 6.37 8.80
C ARG A 272 -11.50 4.98 8.54
N ASN A 273 -11.41 4.57 7.28
CA ASN A 273 -10.92 3.28 6.84
C ASN A 273 -10.33 3.38 5.43
N ARG A 274 -9.78 2.31 4.91
CA ARG A 274 -9.36 2.21 3.50
C ARG A 274 -10.53 1.90 2.57
N GLY A 275 -11.63 2.64 2.72
CA GLY A 275 -12.83 2.64 1.89
C GLY A 275 -13.24 4.08 1.57
N TRP A 276 -14.51 4.30 1.25
CA TRP A 276 -15.05 5.61 0.90
C TRP A 276 -15.79 6.29 2.06
N ASP A 277 -15.48 5.92 3.31
CA ASP A 277 -16.05 6.51 4.52
C ASP A 277 -15.16 7.68 5.01
N GLY A 278 -15.36 8.86 4.44
CA GLY A 278 -14.60 10.07 4.74
C GLY A 278 -14.97 10.66 6.09
N LEU A 279 -14.00 11.37 6.70
CA LEU A 279 -14.28 12.26 7.82
C LEU A 279 -15.10 13.46 7.35
N GLY A 280 -15.87 14.05 8.26
CA GLY A 280 -16.56 15.31 8.05
C GLY A 280 -15.61 16.46 7.71
N ALA A 281 -16.15 17.65 7.44
CA ALA A 281 -15.35 18.84 7.22
C ALA A 281 -14.56 19.19 8.48
N PHE A 282 -13.24 19.40 8.33
CA PHE A 282 -12.42 19.80 9.47
C PHE A 282 -12.26 21.30 9.60
N THR A 283 -12.05 21.72 10.85
CA THR A 283 -11.68 23.10 11.19
C THR A 283 -10.15 23.21 11.25
N LEU A 284 -9.59 24.31 10.72
CA LEU A 284 -8.19 24.60 10.88
C LEU A 284 -7.93 25.17 12.28
N ALA A 285 -6.87 24.68 12.95
CA ALA A 285 -6.43 25.23 14.23
C ALA A 285 -5.99 26.70 14.06
N PRO A 286 -6.16 27.57 15.09
CA PRO A 286 -5.63 28.92 15.06
C PRO A 286 -4.10 28.92 14.84
N GLY A 287 -3.64 29.71 13.88
CA GLY A 287 -2.22 29.81 13.53
C GLY A 287 -1.69 28.65 12.66
N ALA A 288 -2.51 27.68 12.28
CA ALA A 288 -2.17 26.71 11.28
C ALA A 288 -2.02 27.39 9.91
N GLU A 289 -1.02 26.95 9.14
CA GLU A 289 -0.88 27.43 7.77
C GLU A 289 -2.07 26.99 6.92
N ALA A 290 -2.73 27.96 6.27
CA ALA A 290 -4.07 27.81 5.69
C ALA A 290 -4.06 27.16 4.29
N PHE A 291 -3.34 26.05 4.10
CA PHE A 291 -3.35 25.38 2.80
C PHE A 291 -4.17 24.07 2.78
N PHE A 292 -4.90 23.84 3.85
CA PHE A 292 -5.80 22.71 3.95
C PHE A 292 -7.15 23.03 3.38
N SER A 293 -7.26 22.95 2.09
CA SER A 293 -8.54 22.59 1.51
C SER A 293 -8.40 21.20 0.89
N ILE A 294 -9.50 20.56 0.66
CA ILE A 294 -9.62 19.37 -0.18
C ILE A 294 -9.05 19.67 -1.58
N GLU A 295 -8.88 20.94 -1.89
CA GLU A 295 -8.27 21.49 -3.09
C GLU A 295 -7.12 22.40 -2.68
N ILE A 296 -6.04 22.37 -3.43
CA ILE A 296 -4.84 23.18 -3.22
C ILE A 296 -5.22 24.65 -3.09
N ALA A 297 -5.01 25.25 -1.92
CA ALA A 297 -5.17 26.69 -1.77
C ALA A 297 -4.11 27.40 -2.62
N SER A 298 -4.56 28.16 -3.62
CA SER A 298 -3.69 28.89 -4.53
C SER A 298 -2.73 29.80 -3.76
N GLY A 299 -1.42 29.63 -3.98
CA GLY A 299 -0.37 30.53 -3.51
C GLY A 299 0.29 30.15 -2.19
N VAL A 300 -0.06 29.04 -1.56
CA VAL A 300 0.66 28.53 -0.38
C VAL A 300 1.58 27.38 -0.78
N THR A 301 2.85 27.48 -0.42
CA THR A 301 3.86 26.43 -0.63
C THR A 301 4.59 26.13 0.66
N LEU A 302 4.93 24.87 0.88
CA LEU A 302 5.84 24.46 1.92
C LEU A 302 7.28 24.78 1.52
N GLU A 303 8.15 24.97 2.49
CA GLU A 303 9.58 25.10 2.22
C GLU A 303 10.20 23.73 1.96
N GLU A 304 10.81 23.55 0.79
CA GLU A 304 11.45 22.30 0.39
C GLU A 304 12.53 21.89 1.41
N GLY A 305 12.52 20.61 1.78
CA GLY A 305 13.44 20.05 2.77
C GLY A 305 13.06 20.34 4.23
N ALA A 306 12.15 21.29 4.50
CA ALA A 306 11.71 21.56 5.86
C ALA A 306 10.81 20.43 6.37
N THR A 307 10.91 20.16 7.67
CA THR A 307 10.07 19.16 8.35
C THR A 307 8.81 19.82 8.88
N TYR A 308 7.69 19.18 8.64
CA TYR A 308 6.38 19.59 9.14
C TYR A 308 5.73 18.47 9.93
N ARG A 309 4.93 18.86 10.92
CA ARG A 309 4.01 17.93 11.61
C ARG A 309 2.57 18.34 11.31
N LEU A 310 1.87 17.42 10.70
CA LEU A 310 0.42 17.46 10.54
C LEU A 310 -0.20 16.79 11.76
N THR A 311 -1.23 17.39 12.33
CA THR A 311 -1.98 16.82 13.45
C THR A 311 -3.47 16.91 13.12
N LEU A 312 -4.16 15.77 13.23
CA LEU A 312 -5.61 15.68 13.20
C LEU A 312 -6.09 15.37 14.61
N ASP A 313 -6.85 16.28 15.19
CA ASP A 313 -7.44 16.18 16.53
C ASP A 313 -8.92 15.87 16.41
N VAL A 314 -9.34 14.71 16.91
CA VAL A 314 -10.74 14.26 16.96
C VAL A 314 -11.25 14.15 18.39
N THR A 315 -10.58 14.76 19.38
CA THR A 315 -11.00 14.71 20.79
C THR A 315 -12.38 15.33 21.03
N ALA A 316 -12.83 16.23 20.15
CA ALA A 316 -14.19 16.79 20.13
C ALA A 316 -15.20 15.91 19.35
N GLY A 317 -14.82 14.69 19.00
CA GLY A 317 -15.59 13.74 18.20
C GLY A 317 -15.18 13.75 16.72
N LYS A 318 -15.35 12.60 16.08
CA LYS A 318 -14.99 12.36 14.66
C LYS A 318 -15.67 13.29 13.65
N ASP A 319 -16.80 13.89 14.04
CA ASP A 319 -17.57 14.78 13.17
C ASP A 319 -17.14 16.25 13.30
N ASN A 320 -16.23 16.55 14.25
CA ASN A 320 -15.67 17.87 14.49
C ASN A 320 -14.12 17.84 14.50
N PRO A 321 -13.47 17.25 13.51
CA PRO A 321 -12.03 17.14 13.50
C PRO A 321 -11.36 18.50 13.31
N VAL A 322 -10.25 18.73 14.01
CA VAL A 322 -9.41 19.91 13.85
C VAL A 322 -8.08 19.51 13.23
N LEU A 323 -7.69 20.21 12.17
CA LEU A 323 -6.43 19.97 11.47
C LEU A 323 -5.45 21.08 11.72
N SER A 324 -4.20 20.74 12.02
CA SER A 324 -3.09 21.69 12.14
C SER A 324 -1.87 21.21 11.39
N LEU A 325 -1.05 22.15 10.91
CA LEU A 325 0.28 21.90 10.36
C LEU A 325 1.27 22.86 10.96
N VAL A 326 2.38 22.35 11.45
CA VAL A 326 3.42 23.14 12.09
C VAL A 326 4.77 22.77 11.52
N LYS A 327 5.55 23.75 11.09
CA LYS A 327 6.97 23.60 10.76
C LYS A 327 7.75 23.29 12.04
N LYS A 328 8.63 22.29 11.99
CA LYS A 328 9.44 21.80 13.11
C LYS A 328 10.86 22.38 13.05
#